data_a428c336dc3e2bf91500f6291e0f504f
#
_entry.id   a428c336dc3e2bf91500f6291e0f504f
#
_cell.length_a   1.000
_cell.length_b   1.000
_cell.length_c   1.000
_cell.angle_alpha   90.00
_cell.angle_beta   90.00
_cell.angle_gamma   90.00
#
_symmetry.space_group_name_H-M   'P 1'
#
loop_
_entity.id
_entity.type
_entity.pdbx_description
1 polymer ?
#
loop_
_entity_poly.entity_id
_entity_poly.type
_entity_poly.pdbx_seq_one_letter_code
_entity_poly.pdbx_strand_id
1 'polypeptide(L)'
;MDEAMISVRFSGLLREFRRKSGLTQQELADLSALSVRAVRDLESGRVHRPRRETVRLLASTLRLEGARRAAFEDAAAAEHTEPATPVGPFTMLGRADEVRALLELLRSGGQRLISLTGLPGVGKTRLATEVAEQLRAGGWQICWHPSARPFAGDALLVLDGAAPSDPGIGELLRRHPGLRVLATATGPLGVPGERVMPLAPLAAPPPAPGADPAALLRQDAVQLFLSHVRRVRPGYQLAPGEVAVVAELCRRLDGLPAAIEHAADWCLIHPPHRLLAWAREDPLAVACSPVSDGTGPDLRTAVHTATDELGPGPSQLLRLLAASGRPRTFEEIVGYVGRPAAEVARGVHALLLRGLIRSAAGGVECFTVPGLVRRTLAELPSPAVRLLAAV
;
A
#
# COMPACT_ATOMS: atom_id res chain seq x y z
N MET A 1 -17.71 -7.50 -41.08
CA MET A 1 -16.84 -8.69 -40.79
C MET A 1 -16.22 -8.39 -39.43
N ASP A 2 -16.90 -8.90 -38.40
CA ASP A 2 -16.52 -8.70 -36.99
C ASP A 2 -15.31 -9.59 -36.68
N GLU A 3 -14.14 -8.94 -36.50
CA GLU A 3 -13.02 -9.56 -35.79
C GLU A 3 -13.28 -9.41 -34.28
N ALA A 4 -13.88 -10.45 -33.70
CA ALA A 4 -13.96 -10.62 -32.28
C ALA A 4 -12.52 -10.61 -31.71
N MET A 5 -12.11 -9.50 -31.08
CA MET A 5 -10.90 -9.41 -30.30
C MET A 5 -11.03 -10.33 -29.10
N ILE A 6 -10.61 -11.58 -29.26
CA ILE A 6 -10.40 -12.52 -28.17
C ILE A 6 -9.27 -11.92 -27.30
N SER A 7 -9.60 -11.49 -26.11
CA SER A 7 -8.63 -11.09 -25.07
C SER A 7 -7.74 -12.33 -24.80
N VAL A 8 -6.56 -12.34 -25.38
CA VAL A 8 -5.60 -13.45 -25.17
C VAL A 8 -4.98 -13.27 -23.79
N ARG A 9 -5.33 -14.14 -22.87
CA ARG A 9 -4.80 -14.13 -21.50
C ARG A 9 -3.29 -14.41 -21.49
N PHE A 10 -2.53 -13.74 -20.60
CA PHE A 10 -1.10 -13.96 -20.43
C PHE A 10 -0.73 -15.43 -20.24
N SER A 11 -1.50 -16.17 -19.43
CA SER A 11 -1.34 -17.60 -19.21
C SER A 11 -1.40 -18.42 -20.50
N GLY A 12 -2.28 -18.02 -21.43
CA GLY A 12 -2.41 -18.65 -22.76
C GLY A 12 -1.18 -18.36 -23.64
N LEU A 13 -0.75 -17.10 -23.68
CA LEU A 13 0.44 -16.69 -24.45
C LEU A 13 1.72 -17.33 -23.91
N LEU A 14 1.90 -17.38 -22.60
CA LEU A 14 3.05 -18.02 -21.97
C LEU A 14 3.14 -19.50 -22.39
N ARG A 15 2.02 -20.24 -22.30
CA ARG A 15 1.94 -21.64 -22.73
C ARG A 15 2.19 -21.81 -24.23
N GLU A 16 1.65 -20.91 -25.05
CA GLU A 16 1.83 -20.94 -26.51
C GLU A 16 3.29 -20.69 -26.88
N PHE A 17 3.92 -19.64 -26.36
CA PHE A 17 5.31 -19.32 -26.68
C PHE A 17 6.28 -20.38 -26.14
N ARG A 18 6.06 -20.92 -24.94
CA ARG A 18 6.87 -22.05 -24.44
C ARG A 18 6.79 -23.26 -25.37
N ARG A 19 5.58 -23.65 -25.79
CA ARG A 19 5.39 -24.77 -26.71
C ARG A 19 6.05 -24.52 -28.07
N LYS A 20 5.94 -23.32 -28.61
CA LYS A 20 6.60 -22.92 -29.86
C LYS A 20 8.11 -22.94 -29.75
N SER A 21 8.66 -22.68 -28.58
CA SER A 21 10.10 -22.80 -28.29
C SER A 21 10.54 -24.25 -27.98
N GLY A 22 9.64 -25.23 -28.01
CA GLY A 22 9.93 -26.61 -27.72
C GLY A 22 10.29 -26.94 -26.27
N LEU A 23 10.03 -26.02 -25.34
CA LEU A 23 10.42 -26.14 -23.93
C LEU A 23 9.34 -26.84 -23.10
N THR A 24 9.78 -27.67 -22.14
CA THR A 24 8.94 -28.16 -21.05
C THR A 24 8.79 -27.09 -19.97
N GLN A 25 7.85 -27.26 -19.04
CA GLN A 25 7.71 -26.33 -17.89
C GLN A 25 8.96 -26.34 -17.01
N GLN A 26 9.61 -27.49 -16.87
CA GLN A 26 10.86 -27.65 -16.13
C GLN A 26 11.98 -26.85 -16.78
N GLU A 27 12.23 -27.06 -18.08
CA GLU A 27 13.27 -26.34 -18.82
C GLU A 27 13.07 -24.85 -18.85
N LEU A 28 11.80 -24.35 -18.98
CA LEU A 28 11.51 -22.94 -18.90
C LEU A 28 11.82 -22.40 -17.50
N ALA A 29 11.50 -23.15 -16.44
CA ALA A 29 11.78 -22.77 -15.06
C ALA A 29 13.31 -22.66 -14.82
N ASP A 30 14.06 -23.66 -15.25
CA ASP A 30 15.52 -23.70 -15.08
C ASP A 30 16.21 -22.56 -15.85
N LEU A 31 15.80 -22.29 -17.09
CA LEU A 31 16.36 -21.24 -17.93
C LEU A 31 15.97 -19.82 -17.48
N SER A 32 14.80 -19.65 -16.81
CA SER A 32 14.33 -18.36 -16.33
C SER A 32 14.64 -18.09 -14.85
N ALA A 33 15.36 -19.00 -14.18
CA ALA A 33 15.64 -18.96 -12.75
C ALA A 33 14.36 -18.85 -11.87
N LEU A 34 13.26 -19.47 -12.34
CA LEU A 34 11.99 -19.57 -11.63
C LEU A 34 11.77 -20.99 -11.12
N SER A 35 10.89 -21.17 -10.13
CA SER A 35 10.47 -22.51 -9.75
C SER A 35 9.46 -23.08 -10.76
N VAL A 36 9.48 -24.41 -10.95
CA VAL A 36 8.50 -25.12 -11.81
C VAL A 36 7.07 -24.86 -11.36
N ARG A 37 6.86 -24.71 -10.04
CA ARG A 37 5.57 -24.35 -9.46
C ARG A 37 5.15 -22.98 -9.93
N ALA A 38 6.06 -21.98 -9.93
CA ALA A 38 5.76 -20.64 -10.40
C ALA A 38 5.35 -20.64 -11.88
N VAL A 39 6.09 -21.36 -12.75
CA VAL A 39 5.73 -21.49 -14.17
C VAL A 39 4.38 -22.16 -14.35
N ARG A 40 4.09 -23.20 -13.59
CA ARG A 40 2.79 -23.91 -13.63
C ARG A 40 1.64 -23.03 -13.18
N ASP A 41 1.83 -22.27 -12.10
CA ASP A 41 0.81 -21.36 -11.55
C ASP A 41 0.54 -20.19 -12.51
N LEU A 42 1.57 -19.67 -13.19
CA LEU A 42 1.42 -18.68 -14.27
C LEU A 42 0.67 -19.24 -15.48
N GLU A 43 1.01 -20.43 -15.96
CA GLU A 43 0.33 -21.08 -17.11
C GLU A 43 -1.08 -21.54 -16.80
N SER A 44 -1.39 -21.86 -15.54
CA SER A 44 -2.74 -22.24 -15.13
C SER A 44 -3.64 -21.04 -14.85
N GLY A 45 -3.08 -19.83 -14.86
CA GLY A 45 -3.80 -18.61 -14.52
C GLY A 45 -4.14 -18.50 -13.01
N ARG A 46 -3.47 -19.26 -12.13
CA ARG A 46 -3.62 -19.12 -10.68
C ARG A 46 -2.94 -17.86 -10.17
N VAL A 47 -1.85 -17.47 -10.82
CA VAL A 47 -1.18 -16.18 -10.58
C VAL A 47 -1.66 -15.22 -11.66
N HIS A 48 -2.55 -14.32 -11.28
CA HIS A 48 -3.12 -13.31 -12.17
C HIS A 48 -2.23 -12.05 -12.29
N ARG A 49 -1.17 -11.91 -11.48
CA ARG A 49 -0.30 -10.73 -11.45
C ARG A 49 1.17 -11.13 -11.40
N PRO A 50 1.76 -11.56 -12.51
CA PRO A 50 3.18 -11.87 -12.54
C PRO A 50 3.99 -10.59 -12.33
N ARG A 51 5.04 -10.63 -11.51
CA ARG A 51 5.93 -9.49 -11.32
C ARG A 51 6.56 -9.09 -12.65
N ARG A 52 6.74 -7.81 -12.89
CA ARG A 52 7.37 -7.27 -14.13
C ARG A 52 8.73 -7.92 -14.42
N GLU A 53 9.52 -8.16 -13.38
CA GLU A 53 10.80 -8.85 -13.48
C GLU A 53 10.61 -10.29 -13.98
N THR A 54 9.64 -11.03 -13.45
CA THR A 54 9.27 -12.37 -13.91
C THR A 54 8.85 -12.37 -15.38
N VAL A 55 8.04 -11.39 -15.80
CA VAL A 55 7.61 -11.24 -17.19
C VAL A 55 8.80 -10.97 -18.10
N ARG A 56 9.73 -10.09 -17.70
CA ARG A 56 10.95 -9.78 -18.45
C ARG A 56 11.88 -10.98 -18.57
N LEU A 57 12.07 -11.75 -17.48
CA LEU A 57 12.87 -12.97 -17.48
C LEU A 57 12.28 -14.02 -18.44
N LEU A 58 10.97 -14.25 -18.37
CA LEU A 58 10.27 -15.16 -19.28
C LEU A 58 10.36 -14.70 -20.74
N ALA A 59 10.12 -13.39 -21.01
CA ALA A 59 10.25 -12.84 -22.36
C ALA A 59 11.66 -13.01 -22.94
N SER A 60 12.69 -12.80 -22.11
CA SER A 60 14.09 -12.99 -22.51
C SER A 60 14.43 -14.44 -22.73
N THR A 61 14.00 -15.34 -21.85
CA THR A 61 14.21 -16.79 -21.97
C THR A 61 13.54 -17.37 -23.21
N LEU A 62 12.34 -16.88 -23.52
CA LEU A 62 11.58 -17.28 -24.71
C LEU A 62 12.05 -16.55 -25.99
N ARG A 63 13.09 -15.71 -25.89
CA ARG A 63 13.67 -14.92 -26.98
C ARG A 63 12.61 -14.13 -27.76
N LEU A 64 11.66 -13.54 -27.03
CA LEU A 64 10.62 -12.73 -27.67
C LEU A 64 11.19 -11.35 -28.04
N GLU A 65 10.97 -10.92 -29.29
CA GLU A 65 11.42 -9.64 -29.81
C GLU A 65 10.28 -8.89 -30.53
N GLY A 66 10.44 -7.58 -30.67
CA GLY A 66 9.51 -6.72 -31.42
C GLY A 66 8.06 -6.84 -30.97
N ALA A 67 7.13 -7.01 -31.91
CA ALA A 67 5.69 -7.08 -31.65
C ALA A 67 5.27 -8.26 -30.75
N ARG A 68 6.02 -9.40 -30.78
CA ARG A 68 5.71 -10.56 -29.91
C ARG A 68 6.04 -10.28 -28.47
N ARG A 69 7.15 -9.59 -28.21
CA ARG A 69 7.54 -9.17 -26.86
C ARG A 69 6.55 -8.15 -26.31
N ALA A 70 6.21 -7.15 -27.12
CA ALA A 70 5.21 -6.16 -26.76
C ALA A 70 3.86 -6.82 -26.40
N ALA A 71 3.33 -7.71 -27.26
CA ALA A 71 2.09 -8.44 -27.01
C ALA A 71 2.13 -9.29 -25.74
N PHE A 72 3.27 -9.90 -25.40
CA PHE A 72 3.45 -10.71 -24.20
C PHE A 72 3.49 -9.84 -22.94
N GLU A 73 4.24 -8.74 -22.97
CA GLU A 73 4.32 -7.77 -21.88
C GLU A 73 2.99 -7.03 -21.69
N ASP A 74 2.30 -6.70 -22.80
CA ASP A 74 0.95 -6.08 -22.79
C ASP A 74 -0.12 -7.04 -22.22
N ALA A 75 -0.06 -8.32 -22.56
CA ALA A 75 -0.98 -9.31 -22.01
C ALA A 75 -0.75 -9.51 -20.49
N ALA A 76 0.50 -9.52 -20.04
CA ALA A 76 0.82 -9.53 -18.62
C ALA A 76 0.36 -8.23 -17.94
N ALA A 77 0.50 -7.09 -18.61
CA ALA A 77 0.01 -5.81 -18.15
C ALA A 77 -1.53 -5.75 -18.18
N ALA A 78 -2.19 -6.34 -19.17
CA ALA A 78 -3.65 -6.38 -19.28
C ALA A 78 -4.30 -7.24 -18.18
N GLU A 79 -3.65 -8.30 -17.72
CA GLU A 79 -4.06 -9.05 -16.51
C GLU A 79 -3.83 -8.22 -15.23
N HIS A 80 -3.04 -7.14 -15.30
CA HIS A 80 -2.94 -6.09 -14.27
C HIS A 80 -3.99 -4.99 -14.47
N THR A 81 -4.74 -4.97 -15.57
CA THR A 81 -5.54 -3.81 -16.03
C THR A 81 -6.86 -3.64 -15.30
N GLU A 82 -7.29 -4.64 -14.56
CA GLU A 82 -8.28 -4.44 -13.52
C GLU A 82 -7.70 -4.99 -12.21
N PRO A 83 -7.43 -4.14 -11.19
CA PRO A 83 -7.56 -4.66 -9.86
C PRO A 83 -8.95 -5.27 -9.89
N ALA A 84 -9.07 -6.56 -9.55
CA ALA A 84 -10.38 -7.15 -9.30
C ALA A 84 -11.07 -6.13 -8.39
N THR A 85 -11.96 -5.34 -8.98
CA THR A 85 -12.76 -4.37 -8.24
C THR A 85 -13.29 -5.19 -7.10
N PRO A 86 -13.04 -4.83 -5.83
CA PRO A 86 -13.62 -5.58 -4.74
C PRO A 86 -15.09 -5.59 -5.04
N VAL A 87 -15.62 -6.76 -5.49
CA VAL A 87 -17.00 -6.91 -5.95
C VAL A 87 -17.88 -6.77 -4.72
N GLY A 88 -18.36 -5.54 -4.53
CA GLY A 88 -19.28 -5.17 -3.48
C GLY A 88 -19.22 -3.67 -3.24
N PRO A 89 -20.33 -3.02 -2.94
CA PRO A 89 -20.38 -1.61 -2.60
C PRO A 89 -19.77 -1.43 -1.21
N PHE A 90 -18.45 -1.56 -1.11
CA PHE A 90 -17.75 -1.20 0.12
C PHE A 90 -17.57 0.32 0.11
N THR A 91 -18.51 1.00 0.74
CA THR A 91 -18.36 2.40 1.07
C THR A 91 -17.00 2.58 1.72
N MET A 92 -16.15 3.41 1.13
CA MET A 92 -14.83 3.71 1.67
C MET A 92 -15.02 4.46 2.99
N LEU A 93 -14.71 3.80 4.11
CA LEU A 93 -14.93 4.36 5.44
C LEU A 93 -13.87 5.42 5.77
N GLY A 94 -14.29 6.57 6.29
CA GLY A 94 -13.43 7.60 6.85
C GLY A 94 -12.52 8.32 5.85
N ARG A 95 -12.87 8.34 4.54
CA ARG A 95 -12.03 8.92 3.46
C ARG A 95 -12.77 9.84 2.51
N ALA A 96 -13.97 10.27 2.89
CA ALA A 96 -14.80 11.09 2.01
C ALA A 96 -14.15 12.42 1.66
N ASP A 97 -13.41 13.02 2.60
CA ASP A 97 -12.73 14.31 2.39
C ASP A 97 -11.50 14.14 1.48
N GLU A 98 -10.72 13.07 1.65
CA GLU A 98 -9.58 12.77 0.78
C GLU A 98 -10.04 12.45 -0.64
N VAL A 99 -11.12 11.67 -0.82
CA VAL A 99 -11.73 11.41 -2.14
C VAL A 99 -12.15 12.71 -2.79
N ARG A 100 -12.87 13.57 -2.06
CA ARG A 100 -13.35 14.86 -2.56
C ARG A 100 -12.17 15.76 -2.99
N ALA A 101 -11.17 15.91 -2.13
CA ALA A 101 -9.99 16.72 -2.41
C ALA A 101 -9.23 16.21 -3.64
N LEU A 102 -9.06 14.90 -3.80
CA LEU A 102 -8.40 14.32 -4.97
C LEU A 102 -9.18 14.56 -6.26
N LEU A 103 -10.50 14.38 -6.22
CA LEU A 103 -11.36 14.65 -7.37
C LEU A 103 -11.32 16.11 -7.80
N GLU A 104 -11.34 17.05 -6.86
CA GLU A 104 -11.22 18.48 -7.12
C GLU A 104 -9.86 18.81 -7.74
N LEU A 105 -8.76 18.29 -7.18
CA LEU A 105 -7.41 18.50 -7.71
C LEU A 105 -7.23 17.95 -9.13
N LEU A 106 -7.75 16.74 -9.38
CA LEU A 106 -7.64 16.10 -10.69
C LEU A 106 -8.52 16.80 -11.74
N ARG A 107 -9.71 17.26 -11.37
CA ARG A 107 -10.63 17.95 -12.29
C ARG A 107 -10.21 19.38 -12.57
N SER A 108 -9.63 20.09 -11.61
CA SER A 108 -9.19 21.49 -11.79
C SER A 108 -8.07 21.67 -12.82
N GLY A 109 -7.37 20.60 -13.17
CA GLY A 109 -6.27 20.62 -14.14
C GLY A 109 -4.97 21.28 -13.65
N GLY A 110 -4.96 21.86 -12.44
CA GLY A 110 -3.79 22.52 -11.86
C GLY A 110 -2.70 21.55 -11.41
N GLN A 111 -3.07 20.32 -11.11
CA GLN A 111 -2.15 19.27 -10.67
C GLN A 111 -2.23 18.07 -11.61
N ARG A 112 -1.09 17.73 -12.22
CA ARG A 112 -1.02 16.62 -13.17
C ARG A 112 -0.37 15.37 -12.62
N LEU A 113 0.35 15.48 -11.50
CA LEU A 113 0.97 14.37 -10.78
C LEU A 113 0.65 14.51 -9.29
N ILE A 114 -0.07 13.53 -8.77
CA ILE A 114 -0.38 13.42 -7.35
C ILE A 114 0.15 12.08 -6.86
N SER A 115 0.92 12.10 -5.77
CA SER A 115 1.46 10.90 -5.13
C SER A 115 0.82 10.71 -3.75
N LEU A 116 0.07 9.62 -3.60
CA LEU A 116 -0.44 9.17 -2.31
C LEU A 116 0.68 8.44 -1.59
N THR A 117 1.14 8.99 -0.48
CA THR A 117 2.23 8.41 0.31
C THR A 117 1.74 7.97 1.69
N GLY A 118 2.54 7.22 2.42
CA GLY A 118 2.22 6.75 3.77
C GLY A 118 2.49 5.27 3.98
N LEU A 119 2.21 4.80 5.18
CA LEU A 119 2.47 3.43 5.60
C LEU A 119 1.84 2.40 4.65
N PRO A 120 2.48 1.26 4.43
CA PRO A 120 1.84 0.10 3.82
C PRO A 120 0.60 -0.29 4.60
N GLY A 121 -0.47 -0.68 3.87
CA GLY A 121 -1.74 -1.03 4.50
C GLY A 121 -2.62 0.15 4.96
N VAL A 122 -2.21 1.41 4.73
CA VAL A 122 -3.01 2.60 5.09
C VAL A 122 -4.20 2.85 4.16
N GLY A 123 -4.27 2.12 3.03
CA GLY A 123 -5.38 2.20 2.07
C GLY A 123 -5.13 3.08 0.84
N LYS A 124 -3.87 3.36 0.47
CA LYS A 124 -3.51 4.17 -0.72
C LYS A 124 -4.13 3.64 -2.01
N THR A 125 -3.90 2.36 -2.30
CA THR A 125 -4.43 1.69 -3.51
C THR A 125 -5.95 1.72 -3.54
N ARG A 126 -6.60 1.49 -2.39
CA ARG A 126 -8.07 1.54 -2.29
C ARG A 126 -8.60 2.95 -2.55
N LEU A 127 -7.93 3.99 -2.01
CA LEU A 127 -8.29 5.39 -2.26
C LEU A 127 -8.11 5.73 -3.75
N ALA A 128 -7.00 5.31 -4.36
CA ALA A 128 -6.76 5.51 -5.80
C ALA A 128 -7.83 4.81 -6.66
N THR A 129 -8.25 3.59 -6.27
CA THR A 129 -9.32 2.84 -6.94
C THR A 129 -10.65 3.59 -6.86
N GLU A 130 -11.04 4.05 -5.68
CA GLU A 130 -12.30 4.79 -5.48
C GLU A 130 -12.34 6.07 -6.33
N VAL A 131 -11.25 6.84 -6.33
CA VAL A 131 -11.12 8.06 -7.15
C VAL A 131 -11.18 7.71 -8.65
N ALA A 132 -10.50 6.66 -9.07
CA ALA A 132 -10.51 6.21 -10.46
C ALA A 132 -11.93 5.80 -10.93
N GLU A 133 -12.68 5.07 -10.09
CA GLU A 133 -14.06 4.68 -10.41
C GLU A 133 -15.00 5.88 -10.52
N GLN A 134 -14.88 6.86 -9.63
CA GLN A 134 -15.69 8.08 -9.69
C GLN A 134 -15.35 8.94 -10.92
N LEU A 135 -14.09 8.99 -11.35
CA LEU A 135 -13.69 9.68 -12.57
C LEU A 135 -14.14 8.90 -13.81
N ARG A 136 -14.07 7.56 -13.80
CA ARG A 136 -14.58 6.70 -14.88
C ARG A 136 -16.09 6.92 -15.08
N ALA A 137 -16.87 6.97 -14.00
CA ALA A 137 -18.30 7.30 -14.06
C ALA A 137 -18.56 8.72 -14.63
N GLY A 138 -17.61 9.63 -14.46
CA GLY A 138 -17.59 10.97 -15.08
C GLY A 138 -17.08 11.03 -16.51
N GLY A 139 -16.81 9.88 -17.16
CA GLY A 139 -16.40 9.81 -18.57
C GLY A 139 -14.88 9.91 -18.81
N TRP A 140 -14.06 9.84 -17.75
CA TRP A 140 -12.61 9.84 -17.89
C TRP A 140 -12.08 8.48 -18.38
N GLN A 141 -11.03 8.51 -19.20
CA GLN A 141 -10.27 7.32 -19.55
C GLN A 141 -9.36 6.95 -18.35
N ILE A 142 -9.55 5.74 -17.80
CA ILE A 142 -8.74 5.25 -16.67
C ILE A 142 -7.79 4.17 -17.16
N CYS A 143 -6.51 4.32 -16.84
CA CYS A 143 -5.45 3.36 -17.14
C CYS A 143 -4.69 3.04 -15.86
N TRP A 144 -4.38 1.75 -15.64
CA TRP A 144 -3.60 1.28 -14.47
C TRP A 144 -2.14 1.02 -14.80
N HIS A 145 -1.77 1.08 -16.05
CA HIS A 145 -0.39 0.94 -16.52
C HIS A 145 -0.15 1.85 -17.71
N PRO A 146 1.09 2.32 -17.90
CA PRO A 146 1.45 2.99 -19.14
C PRO A 146 1.15 2.05 -20.32
N SER A 147 0.15 2.38 -21.12
CA SER A 147 -0.19 1.62 -22.30
C SER A 147 0.38 2.32 -23.55
N ALA A 148 0.63 1.53 -24.61
CA ALA A 148 1.00 2.09 -25.91
C ALA A 148 -0.17 2.80 -26.61
N ARG A 149 -1.39 2.75 -26.03
CA ARG A 149 -2.56 3.44 -26.58
C ARG A 149 -2.49 4.93 -26.29
N PRO A 150 -2.81 5.79 -27.25
CA PRO A 150 -2.85 7.23 -27.03
C PRO A 150 -3.93 7.57 -25.99
N PHE A 151 -3.59 8.48 -25.09
CA PHE A 151 -4.55 9.06 -24.16
C PHE A 151 -5.38 10.10 -24.92
N ALA A 152 -6.70 9.92 -24.98
CA ALA A 152 -7.63 10.82 -25.61
C ALA A 152 -8.48 11.55 -24.57
N GLY A 153 -8.54 12.87 -24.62
CA GLY A 153 -9.34 13.68 -23.69
C GLY A 153 -8.77 13.67 -22.25
N ASP A 154 -9.67 13.73 -21.28
CA ASP A 154 -9.30 13.64 -19.86
C ASP A 154 -8.98 12.19 -19.49
N ALA A 155 -7.71 11.94 -19.17
CA ALA A 155 -7.21 10.61 -18.84
C ALA A 155 -6.51 10.59 -17.49
N LEU A 156 -6.74 9.54 -16.72
CA LEU A 156 -6.03 9.24 -15.48
C LEU A 156 -5.21 7.97 -15.65
N LEU A 157 -3.91 8.08 -15.41
CA LEU A 157 -3.02 6.93 -15.20
C LEU A 157 -2.85 6.71 -13.69
N VAL A 158 -3.24 5.54 -13.21
CA VAL A 158 -2.98 5.11 -11.83
C VAL A 158 -1.74 4.23 -11.81
N LEU A 159 -0.76 4.61 -11.00
CA LEU A 159 0.48 3.86 -10.80
C LEU A 159 0.51 3.33 -9.37
N ASP A 160 0.26 2.03 -9.20
CA ASP A 160 0.28 1.42 -7.87
C ASP A 160 1.67 0.91 -7.52
N GLY A 161 2.19 1.33 -6.35
CA GLY A 161 3.54 0.98 -5.90
C GLY A 161 4.66 1.64 -6.71
N ALA A 162 4.49 2.90 -7.14
CA ALA A 162 5.50 3.64 -7.88
C ALA A 162 6.77 3.87 -7.03
N ALA A 163 7.92 3.79 -7.68
CA ALA A 163 9.22 4.02 -7.07
C ALA A 163 9.85 5.35 -7.52
N PRO A 164 10.70 5.99 -6.68
CA PRO A 164 11.37 7.25 -7.04
C PRO A 164 12.22 7.20 -8.31
N SER A 165 12.62 6.01 -8.74
CA SER A 165 13.43 5.78 -9.94
C SER A 165 12.63 5.47 -11.20
N ASP A 166 11.32 5.72 -11.22
CA ASP A 166 10.47 5.48 -12.39
C ASP A 166 10.65 6.63 -13.42
N PRO A 167 11.62 6.53 -14.36
CA PRO A 167 12.09 7.68 -15.14
C PRO A 167 11.09 8.12 -16.23
N GLY A 168 10.02 7.35 -16.41
CA GLY A 168 9.04 7.57 -17.48
C GLY A 168 7.93 8.56 -17.16
N ILE A 169 7.66 8.87 -15.89
CA ILE A 169 6.49 9.69 -15.51
C ILE A 169 6.57 11.10 -16.07
N GLY A 170 7.71 11.76 -15.91
CA GLY A 170 7.92 13.11 -16.44
C GLY A 170 7.82 13.17 -17.96
N GLU A 171 8.32 12.16 -18.67
CA GLU A 171 8.23 12.05 -20.13
C GLU A 171 6.78 11.82 -20.59
N LEU A 172 6.06 10.92 -19.92
CA LEU A 172 4.63 10.68 -20.19
C LEU A 172 3.81 11.96 -20.04
N LEU A 173 4.04 12.72 -18.98
CA LEU A 173 3.36 13.99 -18.74
C LEU A 173 3.70 15.04 -19.79
N ARG A 174 4.94 15.07 -20.33
CA ARG A 174 5.30 15.99 -21.40
C ARG A 174 4.64 15.62 -22.72
N ARG A 175 4.59 14.32 -23.06
CA ARG A 175 4.00 13.82 -24.31
C ARG A 175 2.47 13.94 -24.36
N HIS A 176 1.82 13.86 -23.20
CA HIS A 176 0.35 13.85 -23.11
C HIS A 176 -0.15 14.98 -22.21
N PRO A 177 -0.42 16.18 -22.75
CA PRO A 177 -0.87 17.34 -21.95
C PRO A 177 -2.16 17.12 -21.17
N GLY A 178 -3.09 16.31 -21.68
CA GLY A 178 -4.35 15.95 -21.00
C GLY A 178 -4.23 14.86 -19.94
N LEU A 179 -3.06 14.18 -19.87
CA LEU A 179 -2.86 13.09 -18.92
C LEU A 179 -2.65 13.62 -17.50
N ARG A 180 -3.30 12.97 -16.55
CA ARG A 180 -3.04 13.11 -15.12
C ARG A 180 -2.57 11.77 -14.56
N VAL A 181 -1.71 11.83 -13.54
CA VAL A 181 -1.13 10.64 -12.89
C VAL A 181 -1.47 10.68 -11.42
N LEU A 182 -2.06 9.60 -10.92
CA LEU A 182 -2.25 9.32 -9.51
C LEU A 182 -1.37 8.12 -9.13
N ALA A 183 -0.33 8.38 -8.38
CA ALA A 183 0.61 7.33 -7.95
C ALA A 183 0.38 6.97 -6.49
N THR A 184 0.55 5.70 -6.13
CA THR A 184 0.72 5.27 -4.75
C THR A 184 2.19 4.92 -4.52
N ALA A 185 2.76 5.38 -3.42
CA ALA A 185 4.18 5.18 -3.11
C ALA A 185 4.42 5.10 -1.61
N THR A 186 5.60 4.65 -1.20
CA THR A 186 6.07 4.70 0.20
C THR A 186 6.50 6.11 0.60
N GLY A 187 7.00 6.89 -0.36
CA GLY A 187 7.46 8.27 -0.18
C GLY A 187 7.33 9.08 -1.47
N PRO A 188 7.78 10.34 -1.46
CA PRO A 188 7.77 11.19 -2.65
C PRO A 188 8.55 10.56 -3.81
N LEU A 189 8.04 10.73 -5.02
CA LEU A 189 8.70 10.25 -6.26
C LEU A 189 9.85 11.18 -6.71
N GLY A 190 9.84 12.45 -6.26
CA GLY A 190 10.85 13.44 -6.61
C GLY A 190 10.73 13.97 -8.05
N VAL A 191 9.56 13.82 -8.68
CA VAL A 191 9.30 14.30 -10.03
C VAL A 191 8.87 15.77 -9.99
N PRO A 192 9.44 16.66 -10.83
CA PRO A 192 9.02 18.06 -10.88
C PRO A 192 7.52 18.22 -11.10
N GLY A 193 6.87 19.08 -10.29
CA GLY A 193 5.42 19.29 -10.33
C GLY A 193 4.61 18.23 -9.58
N GLU A 194 5.27 17.33 -8.87
CA GLU A 194 4.61 16.37 -7.98
C GLU A 194 3.91 17.08 -6.81
N ARG A 195 2.66 16.70 -6.56
CA ARG A 195 1.96 17.01 -5.32
C ARG A 195 1.90 15.77 -4.45
N VAL A 196 2.60 15.79 -3.34
CA VAL A 196 2.59 14.68 -2.38
C VAL A 196 1.42 14.87 -1.41
N MET A 197 0.61 13.82 -1.27
CA MET A 197 -0.51 13.75 -0.35
C MET A 197 -0.30 12.58 0.62
N PRO A 198 0.22 12.84 1.83
CA PRO A 198 0.42 11.79 2.82
C PRO A 198 -0.93 11.33 3.37
N LEU A 199 -1.15 10.01 3.38
CA LEU A 199 -2.35 9.39 3.89
C LEU A 199 -2.10 8.89 5.32
N ALA A 200 -2.83 9.44 6.28
CA ALA A 200 -2.78 9.00 7.67
C ALA A 200 -3.62 7.73 7.89
N PRO A 201 -3.37 6.90 8.89
CA PRO A 201 -4.30 5.86 9.35
C PRO A 201 -5.67 6.44 9.71
N LEU A 202 -6.70 5.58 9.81
CA LEU A 202 -8.02 6.00 10.28
C LEU A 202 -7.93 6.56 11.71
N ALA A 203 -8.81 7.52 12.02
CA ALA A 203 -8.92 8.01 13.38
C ALA A 203 -9.24 6.86 14.33
N ALA A 204 -8.35 6.60 15.28
CA ALA A 204 -8.58 5.64 16.32
C ALA A 204 -9.30 6.31 17.49
N PRO A 205 -10.24 5.61 18.16
CA PRO A 205 -10.94 6.15 19.31
C PRO A 205 -9.95 6.62 20.40
N PRO A 206 -10.15 7.80 20.99
CA PRO A 206 -9.31 8.25 22.10
C PRO A 206 -9.44 7.28 23.30
N PRO A 207 -8.38 7.13 24.13
CA PRO A 207 -8.48 6.39 25.37
C PRO A 207 -9.34 7.20 26.34
N ALA A 208 -10.62 6.87 26.43
CA ALA A 208 -11.54 7.53 27.36
C ALA A 208 -12.24 6.49 28.22
N PRO A 209 -11.93 6.40 29.53
CA PRO A 209 -12.72 5.60 30.46
C PRO A 209 -14.18 6.11 30.44
N GLY A 210 -15.13 5.19 30.24
CA GLY A 210 -16.56 5.55 30.18
C GLY A 210 -17.05 6.19 28.87
N ALA A 211 -16.29 6.06 27.78
CA ALA A 211 -16.74 6.54 26.48
C ALA A 211 -18.09 5.90 26.09
N ASP A 212 -19.00 6.72 25.55
CA ASP A 212 -20.29 6.27 25.05
C ASP A 212 -20.12 5.19 23.97
N PRO A 213 -20.66 3.97 24.20
CA PRO A 213 -20.58 2.89 23.20
C PRO A 213 -21.12 3.28 21.82
N ALA A 214 -22.15 4.13 21.78
CA ALA A 214 -22.72 4.60 20.52
C ALA A 214 -21.76 5.53 19.78
N ALA A 215 -20.98 6.35 20.50
CA ALA A 215 -19.94 7.18 19.92
C ALA A 215 -18.77 6.34 19.39
N LEU A 216 -18.38 5.30 20.12
CA LEU A 216 -17.33 4.36 19.69
C LEU A 216 -17.74 3.60 18.44
N LEU A 217 -18.99 3.15 18.35
CA LEU A 217 -19.51 2.47 17.17
C LEU A 217 -19.51 3.34 15.92
N ARG A 218 -19.58 4.66 16.04
CA ARG A 218 -19.51 5.58 14.88
C ARG A 218 -18.08 5.84 14.38
N GLN A 219 -17.06 5.38 15.09
CA GLN A 219 -15.67 5.56 14.67
C GLN A 219 -15.35 4.70 13.45
N ASP A 220 -14.70 5.29 12.43
CA ASP A 220 -14.39 4.61 11.16
C ASP A 220 -13.57 3.35 11.34
N ALA A 221 -12.59 3.36 12.24
CA ALA A 221 -11.76 2.20 12.54
C ALA A 221 -12.60 1.03 13.12
N VAL A 222 -13.59 1.32 13.99
CA VAL A 222 -14.50 0.34 14.57
C VAL A 222 -15.47 -0.18 13.50
N GLN A 223 -16.00 0.71 12.66
CA GLN A 223 -16.87 0.34 11.56
C GLN A 223 -16.14 -0.55 10.53
N LEU A 224 -14.88 -0.26 10.23
CA LEU A 224 -14.05 -1.10 9.37
C LEU A 224 -13.90 -2.50 9.95
N PHE A 225 -13.54 -2.61 11.24
CA PHE A 225 -13.44 -3.90 11.93
C PHE A 225 -14.75 -4.69 11.82
N LEU A 226 -15.86 -4.07 12.17
CA LEU A 226 -17.18 -4.71 12.14
C LEU A 226 -17.63 -5.15 10.75
N SER A 227 -17.41 -4.29 9.75
CA SER A 227 -17.74 -4.61 8.36
C SER A 227 -16.95 -5.84 7.90
N HIS A 228 -15.70 -5.94 8.30
CA HIS A 228 -14.82 -7.06 7.93
C HIS A 228 -15.18 -8.34 8.69
N VAL A 229 -15.42 -8.27 10.00
CA VAL A 229 -15.90 -9.44 10.77
C VAL A 229 -17.19 -10.00 10.19
N ARG A 230 -18.15 -9.13 9.79
CA ARG A 230 -19.41 -9.57 9.19
C ARG A 230 -19.24 -10.26 7.83
N ARG A 231 -18.16 -10.01 7.12
CA ARG A 231 -17.83 -10.74 5.88
C ARG A 231 -17.44 -12.19 6.16
N VAL A 232 -16.64 -12.40 7.21
CA VAL A 232 -16.15 -13.73 7.58
C VAL A 232 -17.15 -14.49 8.50
N ARG A 233 -17.97 -13.73 9.24
CA ARG A 233 -19.05 -14.25 10.11
C ARG A 233 -20.35 -13.48 9.89
N PRO A 234 -21.15 -13.81 8.85
CA PRO A 234 -22.44 -13.19 8.63
C PRO A 234 -23.33 -13.33 9.88
N GLY A 235 -23.97 -12.23 10.29
CA GLY A 235 -24.79 -12.21 11.51
C GLY A 235 -24.02 -11.92 12.80
N TYR A 236 -22.72 -11.68 12.76
CA TYR A 236 -21.96 -11.27 13.94
C TYR A 236 -22.52 -9.98 14.54
N GLN A 237 -22.82 -10.04 15.83
CA GLN A 237 -23.27 -8.91 16.64
C GLN A 237 -22.29 -8.75 17.81
N LEU A 238 -21.87 -7.51 18.07
CA LEU A 238 -21.08 -7.21 19.26
C LEU A 238 -21.93 -7.38 20.53
N ALA A 239 -21.39 -8.09 21.50
CA ALA A 239 -21.98 -8.11 22.82
C ALA A 239 -21.84 -6.73 23.51
N PRO A 240 -22.76 -6.40 24.45
CA PRO A 240 -22.61 -5.21 25.28
C PRO A 240 -21.23 -5.24 25.99
N GLY A 241 -20.46 -4.20 25.86
CA GLY A 241 -19.09 -4.13 26.41
C GLY A 241 -17.96 -4.53 25.44
N GLU A 242 -18.22 -5.30 24.39
CA GLU A 242 -17.20 -5.62 23.37
C GLU A 242 -16.83 -4.41 22.51
N VAL A 243 -17.70 -3.40 22.40
CA VAL A 243 -17.43 -2.16 21.64
C VAL A 243 -16.16 -1.47 22.15
N ALA A 244 -16.00 -1.36 23.47
CA ALA A 244 -14.81 -0.78 24.08
C ALA A 244 -13.55 -1.63 23.83
N VAL A 245 -13.70 -2.95 23.79
CA VAL A 245 -12.63 -3.89 23.47
C VAL A 245 -12.16 -3.71 22.03
N VAL A 246 -13.10 -3.63 21.09
CA VAL A 246 -12.78 -3.40 19.66
C VAL A 246 -12.16 -2.02 19.44
N ALA A 247 -12.67 -0.99 20.11
CA ALA A 247 -12.12 0.35 20.05
C ALA A 247 -10.65 0.39 20.54
N GLU A 248 -10.37 -0.29 21.67
CA GLU A 248 -9.01 -0.42 22.20
C GLU A 248 -8.10 -1.21 21.25
N LEU A 249 -8.60 -2.29 20.63
CA LEU A 249 -7.89 -3.08 19.66
C LEU A 249 -7.52 -2.21 18.43
N CYS A 250 -8.47 -1.48 17.85
CA CYS A 250 -8.23 -0.57 16.74
C CYS A 250 -7.17 0.50 17.08
N ARG A 251 -7.19 1.00 18.31
CA ARG A 251 -6.19 1.99 18.79
C ARG A 251 -4.79 1.37 18.88
N ARG A 252 -4.67 0.13 19.37
CA ARG A 252 -3.38 -0.58 19.43
C ARG A 252 -2.82 -0.95 18.06
N LEU A 253 -3.69 -1.06 17.08
CA LEU A 253 -3.35 -1.23 15.68
C LEU A 253 -3.15 0.12 14.94
N ASP A 254 -2.97 1.21 15.70
CA ASP A 254 -2.74 2.58 15.19
C ASP A 254 -3.82 3.11 14.22
N GLY A 255 -4.99 2.49 14.16
CA GLY A 255 -6.00 2.80 13.14
C GLY A 255 -5.61 2.35 11.72
N LEU A 256 -4.58 1.51 11.56
CA LEU A 256 -4.08 1.06 10.27
C LEU A 256 -5.08 0.09 9.63
N PRO A 257 -5.70 0.42 8.47
CA PRO A 257 -6.77 -0.39 7.88
C PRO A 257 -6.41 -1.85 7.69
N ALA A 258 -5.27 -2.16 7.07
CA ALA A 258 -4.87 -3.55 6.85
C ALA A 258 -4.70 -4.33 8.16
N ALA A 259 -4.12 -3.71 9.20
CA ALA A 259 -3.97 -4.36 10.50
C ALA A 259 -5.32 -4.62 11.16
N ILE A 260 -6.29 -3.71 11.00
CA ILE A 260 -7.66 -3.87 11.50
C ILE A 260 -8.38 -4.98 10.75
N GLU A 261 -8.26 -5.04 9.43
CA GLU A 261 -8.85 -6.09 8.59
C GLU A 261 -8.27 -7.47 8.97
N HIS A 262 -6.94 -7.58 9.12
CA HIS A 262 -6.30 -8.82 9.57
C HIS A 262 -6.75 -9.24 10.97
N ALA A 263 -6.85 -8.28 11.91
CA ALA A 263 -7.38 -8.57 13.24
C ALA A 263 -8.84 -9.07 13.20
N ALA A 264 -9.64 -8.57 12.27
CA ALA A 264 -11.01 -9.00 12.06
C ALA A 264 -11.09 -10.43 11.50
N ASP A 265 -10.13 -10.86 10.65
CA ASP A 265 -10.05 -12.23 10.14
C ASP A 265 -9.84 -13.25 11.26
N TRP A 266 -9.06 -12.90 12.29
CA TRP A 266 -8.87 -13.73 13.48
C TRP A 266 -10.17 -13.97 14.25
N CYS A 267 -11.22 -13.16 14.03
CA CYS A 267 -12.53 -13.36 14.68
C CYS A 267 -13.26 -14.63 14.22
N LEU A 268 -12.77 -15.34 13.20
CA LEU A 268 -13.21 -16.70 12.89
C LEU A 268 -12.89 -17.69 14.01
N ILE A 269 -11.78 -17.47 14.71
CA ILE A 269 -11.22 -18.40 15.67
C ILE A 269 -11.35 -17.85 17.10
N HIS A 270 -11.12 -16.55 17.28
CA HIS A 270 -11.01 -15.93 18.60
C HIS A 270 -11.94 -14.72 18.76
N PRO A 271 -12.55 -14.54 19.91
CA PRO A 271 -13.35 -13.35 20.22
C PRO A 271 -12.45 -12.11 20.42
N PRO A 272 -12.97 -10.88 20.21
CA PRO A 272 -12.21 -9.64 20.28
C PRO A 272 -11.39 -9.42 21.54
N HIS A 273 -11.88 -9.86 22.70
CA HIS A 273 -11.16 -9.72 23.97
C HIS A 273 -9.86 -10.54 24.02
N ARG A 274 -9.80 -11.71 23.37
CA ARG A 274 -8.57 -12.50 23.23
C ARG A 274 -7.58 -11.82 22.30
N LEU A 275 -8.06 -11.29 21.18
CA LEU A 275 -7.22 -10.53 20.24
C LEU A 275 -6.63 -9.28 20.91
N LEU A 276 -7.42 -8.62 21.75
CA LEU A 276 -6.92 -7.49 22.54
C LEU A 276 -5.83 -7.93 23.55
N ALA A 277 -5.98 -9.08 24.18
CA ALA A 277 -4.94 -9.61 25.08
C ALA A 277 -3.63 -9.84 24.31
N TRP A 278 -3.68 -10.48 23.14
CA TRP A 278 -2.50 -10.66 22.28
C TRP A 278 -1.92 -9.32 21.80
N ALA A 279 -2.75 -8.37 21.35
CA ALA A 279 -2.29 -7.06 20.94
C ALA A 279 -1.68 -6.21 22.05
N ARG A 280 -1.94 -6.55 23.32
CA ARG A 280 -1.29 -5.93 24.49
C ARG A 280 0.14 -6.41 24.66
N GLU A 281 0.40 -7.66 24.36
CA GLU A 281 1.72 -8.28 24.40
C GLU A 281 2.51 -7.95 23.12
N ASP A 282 1.91 -8.24 21.98
CA ASP A 282 2.49 -7.94 20.67
C ASP A 282 1.41 -7.56 19.65
N PRO A 283 1.26 -6.26 19.29
CA PRO A 283 0.27 -5.84 18.31
C PRO A 283 0.55 -6.37 16.90
N LEU A 284 1.80 -6.73 16.57
CA LEU A 284 2.13 -7.30 15.26
C LEU A 284 1.58 -8.73 15.11
N ALA A 285 1.40 -9.46 16.19
CA ALA A 285 0.84 -10.81 16.14
C ALA A 285 -0.59 -10.85 15.57
N VAL A 286 -1.39 -9.80 15.82
CA VAL A 286 -2.76 -9.69 15.30
C VAL A 286 -2.86 -8.83 14.04
N ALA A 287 -1.81 -8.05 13.75
CA ALA A 287 -1.73 -7.23 12.53
C ALA A 287 -1.38 -8.05 11.27
N CYS A 288 -1.00 -9.31 11.42
CA CYS A 288 -0.75 -10.24 10.32
C CYS A 288 -1.98 -11.12 10.06
N SER A 289 -2.32 -11.36 8.79
CA SER A 289 -3.46 -12.21 8.43
C SER A 289 -3.21 -13.67 8.81
N PRO A 290 -4.20 -14.37 9.41
CA PRO A 290 -4.12 -15.82 9.63
C PRO A 290 -4.16 -16.63 8.32
N VAL A 291 -4.65 -16.03 7.24
CA VAL A 291 -4.84 -16.67 5.93
C VAL A 291 -3.65 -16.43 5.00
N SER A 292 -2.74 -15.53 5.37
CA SER A 292 -1.58 -15.19 4.56
C SER A 292 -0.59 -16.37 4.56
N ASP A 293 -0.40 -16.95 3.38
CA ASP A 293 0.66 -17.92 3.09
C ASP A 293 2.06 -17.28 2.98
N GLY A 294 2.23 -16.06 3.50
CA GLY A 294 3.50 -15.32 3.45
C GLY A 294 3.79 -14.65 2.11
N THR A 295 2.84 -14.67 1.16
CA THR A 295 3.06 -14.11 -0.20
C THR A 295 2.74 -12.62 -0.33
N GLY A 296 2.06 -12.03 0.67
CA GLY A 296 1.80 -10.58 0.73
C GLY A 296 2.94 -9.80 1.41
N PRO A 297 3.11 -8.51 1.14
CA PRO A 297 4.05 -7.69 1.89
C PRO A 297 3.59 -7.64 3.36
N ASP A 298 4.30 -8.35 4.23
CA ASP A 298 4.15 -8.22 5.67
C ASP A 298 4.43 -6.77 6.08
N LEU A 299 3.63 -6.25 7.00
CA LEU A 299 3.82 -4.90 7.54
C LEU A 299 5.25 -4.66 8.04
N ARG A 300 5.87 -5.68 8.63
CA ARG A 300 7.27 -5.64 9.06
C ARG A 300 8.21 -5.37 7.89
N THR A 301 8.16 -6.20 6.87
CA THR A 301 8.98 -6.05 5.66
C THR A 301 8.76 -4.68 5.02
N ALA A 302 7.53 -4.23 4.97
CA ALA A 302 7.17 -2.97 4.35
C ALA A 302 7.65 -1.75 5.16
N VAL A 303 7.63 -1.81 6.50
CA VAL A 303 8.23 -0.76 7.36
C VAL A 303 9.75 -0.78 7.25
N HIS A 304 10.37 -1.97 7.14
CA HIS A 304 11.82 -2.09 6.90
C HIS A 304 12.21 -1.43 5.59
N THR A 305 11.54 -1.77 4.49
CA THR A 305 11.79 -1.16 3.17
C THR A 305 11.64 0.36 3.24
N ALA A 306 10.57 0.87 3.85
CA ALA A 306 10.35 2.31 4.00
C ALA A 306 11.44 2.98 4.85
N THR A 307 12.03 2.26 5.81
CA THR A 307 13.12 2.76 6.65
C THR A 307 14.47 2.70 5.93
N ASP A 308 14.71 1.66 5.14
CA ASP A 308 15.94 1.50 4.36
C ASP A 308 16.04 2.53 3.21
N GLU A 309 14.90 2.98 2.69
CA GLU A 309 14.82 4.09 1.71
C GLU A 309 15.10 5.47 2.32
N LEU A 310 15.16 5.59 3.65
CA LEU A 310 15.51 6.82 4.33
C LEU A 310 17.02 7.05 4.27
N GLY A 311 17.42 8.28 4.02
CA GLY A 311 18.82 8.66 4.25
C GLY A 311 19.23 8.52 5.74
N PRO A 312 20.53 8.57 6.04
CA PRO A 312 21.04 8.31 7.40
C PRO A 312 20.47 9.26 8.46
N GLY A 313 20.27 10.53 8.13
CA GLY A 313 19.73 11.53 9.07
C GLY A 313 18.28 11.22 9.51
N PRO A 314 17.31 11.13 8.59
CA PRO A 314 15.93 10.76 8.94
C PRO A 314 15.82 9.39 9.60
N SER A 315 16.63 8.41 9.19
CA SER A 315 16.64 7.07 9.80
C SER A 315 17.10 7.10 11.26
N GLN A 316 18.14 7.88 11.57
CA GLN A 316 18.61 8.12 12.94
C GLN A 316 17.53 8.83 13.78
N LEU A 317 16.91 9.86 13.22
CA LEU A 317 15.82 10.61 13.87
C LEU A 317 14.64 9.70 14.21
N LEU A 318 14.21 8.85 13.29
CA LEU A 318 13.13 7.90 13.52
C LEU A 318 13.44 6.96 14.68
N ARG A 319 14.65 6.41 14.76
CA ARG A 319 15.07 5.53 15.86
C ARG A 319 15.07 6.26 17.21
N LEU A 320 15.54 7.49 17.25
CA LEU A 320 15.54 8.32 18.47
C LEU A 320 14.10 8.58 18.95
N LEU A 321 13.20 8.92 18.03
CA LEU A 321 11.79 9.13 18.35
C LEU A 321 11.10 7.84 18.80
N ALA A 322 11.39 6.71 18.15
CA ALA A 322 10.86 5.41 18.51
C ALA A 322 11.29 4.99 19.92
N ALA A 323 12.56 5.22 20.27
CA ALA A 323 13.10 4.92 21.61
C ALA A 323 12.48 5.78 22.71
N SER A 324 12.05 7.00 22.41
CA SER A 324 11.46 7.90 23.41
C SER A 324 10.11 7.40 23.96
N GLY A 325 9.37 6.63 23.17
CA GLY A 325 8.08 6.02 23.55
C GLY A 325 6.93 7.02 23.81
N ARG A 326 7.18 8.33 23.79
CA ARG A 326 6.20 9.40 24.01
C ARG A 326 6.20 10.43 22.90
N PRO A 327 5.11 11.20 22.74
CA PRO A 327 5.10 12.35 21.84
C PRO A 327 6.18 13.36 22.23
N ARG A 328 6.80 14.00 21.23
CA ARG A 328 7.82 15.05 21.42
C ARG A 328 7.47 16.28 20.62
N THR A 329 7.70 17.46 21.21
CA THR A 329 7.59 18.72 20.48
C THR A 329 8.78 18.88 19.52
N PHE A 330 8.62 19.74 18.51
CA PHE A 330 9.71 20.02 17.59
C PHE A 330 10.96 20.56 18.32
N GLU A 331 10.77 21.44 19.29
CA GLU A 331 11.84 22.02 20.11
C GLU A 331 12.58 20.96 20.94
N GLU A 332 11.83 20.04 21.58
CA GLU A 332 12.43 18.89 22.28
C GLU A 332 13.27 18.02 21.33
N ILE A 333 12.80 17.82 20.09
CA ILE A 333 13.52 17.02 19.09
C ILE A 333 14.81 17.73 18.70
N VAL A 334 14.79 19.04 18.42
CA VAL A 334 15.98 19.83 18.08
C VAL A 334 17.00 19.79 19.21
N GLY A 335 16.55 20.01 20.45
CA GLY A 335 17.43 19.95 21.62
C GLY A 335 18.06 18.58 21.85
N TYR A 336 17.31 17.51 21.60
CA TYR A 336 17.79 16.15 21.79
C TYR A 336 18.75 15.68 20.69
N VAL A 337 18.51 16.08 19.44
CA VAL A 337 19.32 15.69 18.27
C VAL A 337 20.61 16.52 18.21
N GLY A 338 20.64 17.75 18.73
CA GLY A 338 21.79 18.63 18.71
C GLY A 338 22.23 19.08 17.31
N ARG A 339 21.30 19.09 16.34
CA ARG A 339 21.55 19.52 14.95
C ARG A 339 20.78 20.82 14.65
N PRO A 340 21.15 21.55 13.59
CA PRO A 340 20.41 22.75 13.18
C PRO A 340 18.94 22.45 12.96
N ALA A 341 18.04 23.33 13.44
CA ALA A 341 16.59 23.16 13.38
C ALA A 341 16.09 22.87 11.94
N ALA A 342 16.68 23.54 10.93
CA ALA A 342 16.33 23.32 9.52
C ALA A 342 16.65 21.89 9.04
N GLU A 343 17.70 21.26 9.56
CA GLU A 343 18.04 19.87 9.23
C GLU A 343 17.07 18.90 9.90
N VAL A 344 16.76 19.13 11.18
CA VAL A 344 15.77 18.37 11.94
C VAL A 344 14.38 18.48 11.27
N ALA A 345 13.99 19.69 10.85
CA ALA A 345 12.71 19.92 10.15
C ALA A 345 12.61 19.12 8.85
N ARG A 346 13.68 19.08 8.04
CA ARG A 346 13.71 18.24 6.83
C ARG A 346 13.56 16.75 7.17
N GLY A 347 14.18 16.28 8.24
CA GLY A 347 14.05 14.91 8.72
C GLY A 347 12.63 14.59 9.16
N VAL A 348 12.03 15.44 10.00
CA VAL A 348 10.62 15.33 10.45
C VAL A 348 9.68 15.31 9.25
N HIS A 349 9.84 16.24 8.31
CA HIS A 349 9.02 16.32 7.10
C HIS A 349 9.12 15.02 6.26
N ALA A 350 10.34 14.49 6.04
CA ALA A 350 10.53 13.26 5.31
C ALA A 350 9.85 12.05 5.97
N LEU A 351 9.83 12.00 7.30
CA LEU A 351 9.16 10.96 8.08
C LEU A 351 7.64 11.09 8.04
N LEU A 352 7.11 12.33 8.11
CA LEU A 352 5.68 12.62 7.98
C LEU A 352 5.14 12.19 6.61
N LEU A 353 5.85 12.54 5.54
CA LEU A 353 5.46 12.18 4.17
C LEU A 353 5.38 10.67 3.95
N ARG A 354 6.12 9.88 4.72
CA ARG A 354 6.08 8.41 4.67
C ARG A 354 5.12 7.78 5.69
N GLY A 355 4.52 8.60 6.56
CA GLY A 355 3.65 8.12 7.64
C GLY A 355 4.39 7.40 8.76
N LEU A 356 5.73 7.47 8.81
CA LEU A 356 6.54 6.84 9.85
C LEU A 356 6.45 7.56 11.18
N ILE A 357 6.06 8.82 11.17
CA ILE A 357 5.62 9.59 12.33
C ILE A 357 4.30 10.30 12.02
N ARG A 358 3.59 10.72 13.03
CA ARG A 358 2.35 11.49 12.91
C ARG A 358 2.33 12.64 13.91
N SER A 359 1.60 13.70 13.59
CA SER A 359 1.28 14.72 14.58
C SER A 359 0.38 14.15 15.66
N ALA A 360 0.67 14.43 16.92
CA ALA A 360 -0.20 14.02 18.02
C ALA A 360 -1.47 14.89 18.04
N ALA A 361 -2.60 14.28 18.39
CA ALA A 361 -3.85 15.01 18.57
C ALA A 361 -3.68 16.06 19.69
N GLY A 362 -4.01 17.32 19.40
CA GLY A 362 -3.93 18.40 20.40
C GLY A 362 -3.23 19.68 19.93
N GLY A 363 -2.94 19.79 18.62
CA GLY A 363 -2.58 21.07 17.94
C GLY A 363 -1.12 21.34 18.01
N VAL A 364 -0.23 21.70 18.18
CA VAL A 364 1.08 22.30 18.04
C VAL A 364 2.21 21.27 18.03
N GLU A 365 2.80 21.08 16.83
CA GLU A 365 4.19 20.59 16.62
C GLU A 365 4.66 19.42 17.51
N CYS A 366 3.74 18.50 17.87
CA CYS A 366 4.06 17.35 18.65
C CYS A 366 4.00 16.09 17.79
N PHE A 367 5.07 15.31 17.76
CA PHE A 367 5.23 14.16 16.87
C PHE A 367 5.36 12.86 17.66
N THR A 368 4.76 11.80 17.12
CA THR A 368 4.84 10.47 17.71
C THR A 368 5.09 9.42 16.62
N VAL A 369 5.80 8.36 16.99
CA VAL A 369 5.96 7.17 16.14
C VAL A 369 4.78 6.23 16.39
N PRO A 370 4.05 5.79 15.34
CA PRO A 370 3.01 4.77 15.49
C PRO A 370 3.51 3.54 16.24
N GLY A 371 2.66 2.91 17.05
CA GLY A 371 3.01 1.77 17.89
C GLY A 371 3.50 0.57 17.08
N LEU A 372 2.85 0.28 15.94
CA LEU A 372 3.26 -0.78 15.03
C LEU A 372 4.63 -0.53 14.41
N VAL A 373 4.91 0.72 13.98
CA VAL A 373 6.24 1.11 13.46
C VAL A 373 7.29 0.96 14.54
N ARG A 374 7.02 1.47 15.74
CA ARG A 374 7.95 1.37 16.89
C ARG A 374 8.25 -0.08 17.25
N ARG A 375 7.25 -0.95 17.25
CA ARG A 375 7.43 -2.37 17.54
C ARG A 375 8.29 -3.05 16.48
N THR A 376 8.04 -2.78 15.20
CA THR A 376 8.84 -3.30 14.09
C THR A 376 10.31 -2.86 14.19
N LEU A 377 10.55 -1.59 14.52
CA LEU A 377 11.91 -1.06 14.68
C LEU A 377 12.65 -1.68 15.86
N ALA A 378 11.95 -2.06 16.93
CA ALA A 378 12.54 -2.72 18.10
C ALA A 378 13.02 -4.15 17.81
N GLU A 379 12.47 -4.82 16.79
CA GLU A 379 12.89 -6.16 16.35
C GLU A 379 14.15 -6.12 15.47
N LEU A 380 14.51 -4.93 14.94
CA LEU A 380 15.74 -4.77 14.17
C LEU A 380 16.96 -4.92 15.08
N PRO A 381 17.94 -5.75 14.70
CA PRO A 381 19.24 -5.74 15.38
C PRO A 381 19.84 -4.32 15.29
N SER A 382 20.34 -3.84 16.43
CA SER A 382 21.03 -2.55 16.49
C SER A 382 22.10 -2.48 15.39
N PRO A 383 22.33 -1.32 14.76
CA PRO A 383 23.35 -1.19 13.69
C PRO A 383 24.74 -1.69 14.09
N ALA A 384 25.06 -1.71 15.39
CA ALA A 384 26.27 -2.32 15.92
C ALA A 384 26.35 -3.85 15.65
N VAL A 385 25.23 -4.55 15.59
CA VAL A 385 25.17 -6.01 15.33
C VAL A 385 25.22 -6.31 13.82
N ARG A 386 24.70 -5.41 12.97
CA ARG A 386 24.79 -5.58 11.50
C ARG A 386 26.23 -5.47 10.98
N LEU A 387 27.08 -4.66 11.62
CA LEU A 387 28.51 -4.56 11.27
C LEU A 387 29.29 -5.82 11.65
N LEU A 388 28.86 -6.56 12.68
CA LEU A 388 29.52 -7.80 13.11
C LEU A 388 29.04 -9.05 12.32
N ALA A 389 27.90 -8.99 11.66
CA ALA A 389 27.39 -10.08 10.81
C ALA A 389 27.81 -9.96 9.33
N ALA A 390 28.48 -8.86 8.96
CA ALA A 390 28.99 -8.60 7.61
C ALA A 390 30.52 -8.77 7.52
N VAL A 391 31.18 -9.20 8.61
CA VAL A 391 32.58 -9.63 8.67
C VAL A 391 32.62 -11.15 8.88
#